data_7001f4a5465835bba110e2a1d34fe6a7
#
_entry.id   7001f4a5465835bba110e2a1d34fe6a7
#
_cell.length_a   1.000
_cell.length_b   1.000
_cell.length_c   1.000
_cell.angle_alpha   90.00
_cell.angle_beta   90.00
_cell.angle_gamma   90.00
#
_symmetry.space_group_name_H-M   'P 1'
#
loop_
_entity.id
_entity.type
_entity.pdbx_description
1 polymer ?
#
loop_
_entity_poly.entity_id
_entity_poly.type
_entity_poly.pdbx_seq_one_letter_code
_entity_poly.pdbx_strand_id
1 'polypeptide(L)'
;MKKRFIILFFIVMIIIPQMGCKSQNNNVGIEKTSFHLDTICKITVYSMEGLEGMSEEEQKKEVLSVITDAFKLCDEYENILSKTKEGTDIYRINHAGGEAVEVSEAAIEVIRKGIEYGQLSGGAFDITIGAVTDMWDFHNTDEEGNRIGEVPDEAALKEASSHVDYRNIIINGNTVRLADP
;
A
#
# COMPACT_ATOMS: atom_id res chain seq x y z
N MET A 1 -43.04 13.53 56.76
CA MET A 1 -42.72 14.15 55.46
C MET A 1 -41.33 13.83 54.98
N LYS A 2 -40.26 13.87 55.78
CA LYS A 2 -38.87 13.62 55.37
C LYS A 2 -38.61 12.22 54.76
N LYS A 3 -39.21 11.14 55.29
CA LYS A 3 -39.05 9.77 54.78
C LYS A 3 -39.66 9.57 53.37
N ARG A 4 -40.77 10.23 53.05
CA ARG A 4 -41.39 10.16 51.73
C ARG A 4 -40.56 10.90 50.66
N PHE A 5 -39.88 11.99 51.02
CA PHE A 5 -39.01 12.75 50.15
C PHE A 5 -37.73 11.97 49.82
N ILE A 6 -37.17 11.25 50.77
CA ILE A 6 -35.98 10.39 50.58
C ILE A 6 -36.30 9.23 49.62
N ILE A 7 -37.46 8.59 49.79
CA ILE A 7 -37.88 7.49 48.90
C ILE A 7 -38.10 8.00 47.47
N LEU A 8 -38.70 9.17 47.29
CA LEU A 8 -38.90 9.80 46.00
C LEU A 8 -37.58 10.14 45.33
N PHE A 9 -36.59 10.62 46.08
CA PHE A 9 -35.24 10.93 45.58
C PHE A 9 -34.49 9.68 45.12
N PHE A 10 -34.61 8.55 45.85
CA PHE A 10 -34.02 7.27 45.43
C PHE A 10 -34.70 6.67 44.20
N ILE A 11 -36.01 6.83 44.02
CA ILE A 11 -36.75 6.38 42.83
C ILE A 11 -36.33 7.19 41.59
N VAL A 12 -36.12 8.50 41.72
CA VAL A 12 -35.64 9.35 40.61
C VAL A 12 -34.19 9.01 40.22
N MET A 13 -33.34 8.64 41.18
CA MET A 13 -31.96 8.23 40.91
C MET A 13 -31.84 6.87 40.21
N ILE A 14 -32.84 5.97 40.34
CA ILE A 14 -32.86 4.68 39.65
C ILE A 14 -33.37 4.82 38.19
N ILE A 15 -34.08 5.87 37.86
CA ILE A 15 -34.65 6.10 36.53
C ILE A 15 -33.65 6.80 35.56
N ILE A 16 -32.67 7.57 36.08
CA ILE A 16 -31.70 8.33 35.28
C ILE A 16 -30.66 7.47 34.52
N PRO A 17 -30.24 6.27 34.95
CA PRO A 17 -29.26 5.48 34.21
C PRO A 17 -29.79 4.78 32.96
N GLN A 18 -31.08 4.83 32.68
CA GLN A 18 -31.69 4.16 31.52
C GLN A 18 -31.58 4.96 30.21
N MET A 19 -31.00 6.17 30.24
CA MET A 19 -30.54 6.84 29.00
C MET A 19 -29.13 6.33 28.67
N GLY A 20 -29.01 5.00 28.71
CA GLY A 20 -27.81 4.29 28.34
C GLY A 20 -27.50 4.44 26.86
N CYS A 21 -26.26 4.50 26.59
CA CYS A 21 -25.55 4.41 25.34
C CYS A 21 -26.45 3.99 24.17
N LYS A 22 -26.70 4.94 23.27
CA LYS A 22 -27.06 4.61 21.89
C LYS A 22 -26.02 3.59 21.45
N SER A 23 -26.45 2.38 21.11
CA SER A 23 -25.61 1.39 20.47
C SER A 23 -24.84 2.12 19.39
N GLN A 24 -23.54 2.23 19.56
CA GLN A 24 -22.66 2.60 18.47
C GLN A 24 -22.96 1.53 17.42
N ASN A 25 -23.63 1.90 16.34
CA ASN A 25 -23.66 1.08 15.15
C ASN A 25 -22.19 0.84 14.81
N ASN A 26 -21.68 -0.31 15.23
CA ASN A 26 -20.47 -0.85 14.64
C ASN A 26 -20.83 -1.11 13.19
N ASN A 27 -20.67 -0.10 12.35
CA ASN A 27 -20.68 -0.29 10.91
C ASN A 27 -19.52 -1.26 10.63
N VAL A 28 -19.86 -2.55 10.67
CA VAL A 28 -18.95 -3.59 10.20
C VAL A 28 -18.83 -3.34 8.71
N GLY A 29 -17.71 -2.79 8.28
CA GLY A 29 -17.47 -2.49 6.88
C GLY A 29 -17.52 -3.77 6.04
N ILE A 30 -17.89 -3.64 4.78
CA ILE A 30 -17.77 -4.71 3.81
C ILE A 30 -16.31 -4.76 3.37
N GLU A 31 -15.68 -5.91 3.56
CA GLU A 31 -14.25 -6.05 3.28
C GLU A 31 -13.94 -7.22 2.32
N LYS A 32 -12.85 -7.08 1.60
CA LYS A 32 -12.25 -8.14 0.80
C LYS A 32 -10.73 -8.08 0.91
N THR A 33 -10.11 -9.24 1.00
CA THR A 33 -8.66 -9.41 1.00
C THR A 33 -8.24 -10.13 -0.27
N SER A 34 -7.15 -9.70 -0.89
CA SER A 34 -6.58 -10.31 -2.09
C SER A 34 -5.06 -10.09 -2.09
N PHE A 35 -4.33 -10.84 -2.93
CA PHE A 35 -2.89 -10.71 -3.08
C PHE A 35 -2.59 -9.89 -4.34
N HIS A 36 -1.95 -8.73 -4.18
CA HIS A 36 -1.54 -7.82 -5.24
C HIS A 36 -0.26 -7.09 -4.83
N LEU A 37 0.52 -6.63 -5.77
CA LEU A 37 1.76 -5.87 -5.53
C LEU A 37 2.72 -6.62 -4.58
N ASP A 38 2.79 -7.94 -4.74
CA ASP A 38 3.60 -8.86 -3.92
C ASP A 38 3.29 -8.82 -2.41
N THR A 39 2.06 -8.44 -2.05
CA THR A 39 1.61 -8.36 -0.66
C THR A 39 0.12 -8.68 -0.51
N ILE A 40 -0.30 -8.88 0.75
CA ILE A 40 -1.71 -9.04 1.08
C ILE A 40 -2.35 -7.66 1.18
N CYS A 41 -3.27 -7.35 0.25
CA CYS A 41 -4.05 -6.14 0.24
C CYS A 41 -5.44 -6.39 0.82
N LYS A 42 -5.89 -5.51 1.73
CA LYS A 42 -7.23 -5.54 2.32
C LYS A 42 -7.92 -4.20 2.11
N ILE A 43 -9.10 -4.24 1.50
CA ILE A 43 -9.95 -3.07 1.30
C ILE A 43 -11.21 -3.25 2.15
N THR A 44 -11.53 -2.24 2.96
CA THR A 44 -12.74 -2.19 3.80
C THR A 44 -13.51 -0.91 3.48
N VAL A 45 -14.78 -1.07 3.08
CA VAL A 45 -15.70 0.06 2.80
C VAL A 45 -16.69 0.16 3.96
N TYR A 46 -16.66 1.27 4.68
CA TYR A 46 -17.55 1.53 5.83
C TYR A 46 -18.83 2.25 5.43
N SER A 47 -18.78 3.08 4.37
CA SER A 47 -19.93 3.77 3.79
C SER A 47 -19.66 4.08 2.33
N MET A 48 -20.72 4.13 1.53
CA MET A 48 -20.67 4.53 0.13
C MET A 48 -21.93 5.32 -0.18
N GLU A 49 -21.80 6.41 -0.93
CA GLU A 49 -22.94 7.22 -1.42
C GLU A 49 -23.64 6.48 -2.57
N GLY A 50 -24.91 6.82 -2.82
CA GLY A 50 -25.68 6.27 -3.94
C GLY A 50 -26.27 4.88 -3.68
N LEU A 51 -26.27 4.40 -2.42
CA LEU A 51 -26.89 3.12 -2.03
C LEU A 51 -28.31 3.29 -1.47
N GLU A 52 -28.85 4.51 -1.45
CA GLU A 52 -30.17 4.82 -0.89
C GLU A 52 -31.27 4.10 -1.68
N GLY A 53 -32.15 3.42 -0.96
CA GLY A 53 -33.27 2.68 -1.54
C GLY A 53 -32.95 1.28 -2.07
N MET A 54 -31.68 0.86 -2.03
CA MET A 54 -31.27 -0.49 -2.34
C MET A 54 -31.49 -1.43 -1.15
N SER A 55 -31.80 -2.71 -1.41
CA SER A 55 -31.75 -3.75 -0.39
C SER A 55 -30.33 -3.98 0.13
N GLU A 56 -30.17 -4.57 1.31
CA GLU A 56 -28.85 -4.89 1.88
C GLU A 56 -27.99 -5.77 0.94
N GLU A 57 -28.63 -6.70 0.23
CA GLU A 57 -27.95 -7.59 -0.70
C GLU A 57 -27.46 -6.84 -1.95
N GLU A 58 -28.25 -5.91 -2.48
CA GLU A 58 -27.85 -5.04 -3.60
C GLU A 58 -26.72 -4.10 -3.19
N GLN A 59 -26.81 -3.47 -2.00
CA GLN A 59 -25.75 -2.63 -1.45
C GLN A 59 -24.43 -3.39 -1.32
N LYS A 60 -24.48 -4.61 -0.76
CA LYS A 60 -23.29 -5.46 -0.61
C LYS A 60 -22.69 -5.84 -1.95
N LYS A 61 -23.50 -6.15 -2.94
CA LYS A 61 -23.05 -6.49 -4.30
C LYS A 61 -22.34 -5.30 -4.95
N GLU A 62 -22.90 -4.11 -4.82
CA GLU A 62 -22.33 -2.88 -5.39
C GLU A 62 -20.98 -2.55 -4.72
N VAL A 63 -20.89 -2.59 -3.39
CA VAL A 63 -19.66 -2.38 -2.67
C VAL A 63 -18.58 -3.41 -3.06
N LEU A 64 -18.93 -4.69 -3.17
CA LEU A 64 -17.98 -5.73 -3.60
C LEU A 64 -17.54 -5.54 -5.05
N SER A 65 -18.37 -4.97 -5.92
CA SER A 65 -17.98 -4.60 -7.28
C SER A 65 -16.92 -3.53 -7.28
N VAL A 66 -17.12 -2.44 -6.52
CA VAL A 66 -16.15 -1.34 -6.37
C VAL A 66 -14.82 -1.84 -5.81
N ILE A 67 -14.85 -2.70 -4.76
CA ILE A 67 -13.63 -3.31 -4.22
C ILE A 67 -12.92 -4.15 -5.28
N THR A 68 -13.67 -4.89 -6.10
CA THR A 68 -13.10 -5.72 -7.17
C THR A 68 -12.44 -4.85 -8.25
N ASP A 69 -13.04 -3.73 -8.60
CA ASP A 69 -12.44 -2.80 -9.57
C ASP A 69 -11.18 -2.10 -9.01
N ALA A 70 -11.16 -1.80 -7.70
CA ALA A 70 -9.95 -1.31 -7.04
C ALA A 70 -8.81 -2.35 -7.07
N PHE A 71 -9.09 -3.63 -6.89
CA PHE A 71 -8.08 -4.68 -7.03
C PHE A 71 -7.59 -4.86 -8.48
N LYS A 72 -8.47 -4.72 -9.48
CA LYS A 72 -8.03 -4.70 -10.89
C LYS A 72 -7.05 -3.54 -11.17
N LEU A 73 -7.31 -2.38 -10.56
CA LEU A 73 -6.38 -1.25 -10.67
C LEU A 73 -5.01 -1.58 -10.04
N CYS A 74 -4.97 -2.32 -8.92
CA CYS A 74 -3.71 -2.82 -8.37
C CYS A 74 -2.97 -3.72 -9.38
N ASP A 75 -3.68 -4.63 -10.05
CA ASP A 75 -3.10 -5.50 -11.09
C ASP A 75 -2.56 -4.69 -12.28
N GLU A 76 -3.27 -3.65 -12.71
CA GLU A 76 -2.82 -2.74 -13.78
C GLU A 76 -1.51 -2.05 -13.41
N TYR A 77 -1.43 -1.49 -12.19
CA TYR A 77 -0.20 -0.87 -11.69
C TYR A 77 0.94 -1.86 -11.50
N GLU A 78 0.66 -3.09 -11.04
CA GLU A 78 1.67 -4.15 -10.95
C GLU A 78 2.25 -4.50 -12.32
N ASN A 79 1.41 -4.55 -13.36
CA ASN A 79 1.84 -4.79 -14.74
C ASN A 79 2.67 -3.63 -15.35
N ILE A 80 2.68 -2.47 -14.71
CA ILE A 80 3.50 -1.32 -15.10
C ILE A 80 4.77 -1.24 -14.24
N LEU A 81 4.64 -1.42 -12.93
CA LEU A 81 5.65 -1.00 -11.94
C LEU A 81 6.46 -2.17 -11.33
N SER A 82 6.13 -3.42 -11.61
CA SER A 82 6.89 -4.55 -11.07
C SER A 82 8.34 -4.53 -11.57
N LYS A 83 9.30 -4.68 -10.66
CA LYS A 83 10.73 -4.83 -11.03
C LYS A 83 11.09 -6.25 -11.45
N THR A 84 10.25 -7.24 -11.10
CA THR A 84 10.52 -8.67 -11.32
C THR A 84 9.74 -9.26 -12.50
N LYS A 85 8.64 -8.63 -12.91
CA LYS A 85 7.81 -9.10 -13.99
C LYS A 85 8.36 -8.61 -15.34
N GLU A 86 8.79 -9.55 -16.18
CA GLU A 86 9.35 -9.24 -17.50
C GLU A 86 8.37 -8.42 -18.36
N GLY A 87 8.90 -7.41 -19.04
CA GLY A 87 8.14 -6.54 -19.95
C GLY A 87 7.47 -5.34 -19.31
N THR A 88 7.42 -5.24 -17.97
CA THR A 88 6.92 -4.04 -17.28
C THR A 88 7.88 -2.86 -17.46
N ASP A 89 7.42 -1.63 -17.24
CA ASP A 89 8.23 -0.44 -17.43
C ASP A 89 9.48 -0.43 -16.55
N ILE A 90 9.33 -0.73 -15.27
CA ILE A 90 10.47 -0.74 -14.32
C ILE A 90 11.44 -1.89 -14.64
N TYR A 91 10.93 -3.08 -14.98
CA TYR A 91 11.79 -4.18 -15.41
C TYR A 91 12.63 -3.79 -16.63
N ARG A 92 12.04 -3.16 -17.65
CA ARG A 92 12.73 -2.73 -18.86
C ARG A 92 13.79 -1.68 -18.57
N ILE A 93 13.50 -0.69 -17.69
CA ILE A 93 14.49 0.32 -17.28
C ILE A 93 15.69 -0.36 -16.60
N ASN A 94 15.44 -1.27 -15.65
CA ASN A 94 16.50 -1.93 -14.89
C ASN A 94 17.37 -2.85 -15.75
N HIS A 95 16.87 -3.35 -16.88
CA HIS A 95 17.59 -4.26 -17.78
C HIS A 95 18.09 -3.57 -19.08
N ALA A 96 17.95 -2.26 -19.18
CA ALA A 96 18.34 -1.51 -20.38
C ALA A 96 19.82 -1.18 -20.45
N GLY A 97 20.62 -1.46 -19.40
CA GLY A 97 22.06 -1.14 -19.39
C GLY A 97 22.38 0.33 -19.62
N GLY A 98 21.54 1.24 -19.10
CA GLY A 98 21.69 2.69 -19.28
C GLY A 98 21.07 3.29 -20.56
N GLU A 99 20.55 2.45 -21.45
CA GLU A 99 19.82 2.92 -22.62
C GLU A 99 18.47 3.53 -22.23
N ALA A 100 17.97 4.47 -23.04
CA ALA A 100 16.69 5.13 -22.80
C ALA A 100 15.52 4.20 -23.16
N VAL A 101 14.59 4.02 -22.23
CA VAL A 101 13.39 3.20 -22.37
C VAL A 101 12.15 4.09 -22.43
N GLU A 102 11.32 3.90 -23.44
CA GLU A 102 9.99 4.52 -23.48
C GLU A 102 9.06 3.81 -22.47
N VAL A 103 8.39 4.60 -21.61
CA VAL A 103 7.56 4.10 -20.51
C VAL A 103 6.22 4.84 -20.45
N SER A 104 5.27 4.27 -19.71
CA SER A 104 3.96 4.85 -19.49
C SER A 104 4.02 6.14 -18.66
N GLU A 105 2.99 6.97 -18.78
CA GLU A 105 2.84 8.19 -17.98
C GLU A 105 2.77 7.84 -16.48
N ALA A 106 2.10 6.74 -16.12
CA ALA A 106 2.01 6.26 -14.75
C ALA A 106 3.40 5.92 -14.16
N ALA A 107 4.27 5.27 -14.92
CA ALA A 107 5.65 5.02 -14.49
C ALA A 107 6.43 6.33 -14.30
N ILE A 108 6.29 7.28 -15.23
CA ILE A 108 6.91 8.62 -15.14
C ILE A 108 6.46 9.34 -13.87
N GLU A 109 5.16 9.33 -13.57
CA GLU A 109 4.62 9.99 -12.38
C GLU A 109 5.21 9.41 -11.09
N VAL A 110 5.21 8.07 -10.96
CA VAL A 110 5.77 7.38 -9.80
C VAL A 110 7.27 7.63 -9.64
N ILE A 111 8.04 7.57 -10.74
CA ILE A 111 9.48 7.85 -10.73
C ILE A 111 9.76 9.30 -10.31
N ARG A 112 9.01 10.27 -10.85
CA ARG A 112 9.14 11.68 -10.44
C ARG A 112 8.86 11.88 -8.96
N LYS A 113 7.85 11.21 -8.41
CA LYS A 113 7.58 11.20 -6.98
C LYS A 113 8.73 10.60 -6.17
N GLY A 114 9.31 9.51 -6.64
CA GLY A 114 10.49 8.91 -6.04
C GLY A 114 11.68 9.89 -5.98
N ILE A 115 11.96 10.59 -7.06
CA ILE A 115 13.00 11.62 -7.12
C ILE A 115 12.69 12.79 -6.16
N GLU A 116 11.43 13.28 -6.12
CA GLU A 116 10.99 14.34 -5.22
C GLU A 116 11.24 13.96 -3.75
N TYR A 117 10.87 12.76 -3.33
CA TYR A 117 11.12 12.27 -1.97
C TYR A 117 12.60 11.99 -1.70
N GLY A 118 13.38 11.59 -2.70
CA GLY A 118 14.83 11.53 -2.61
C GLY A 118 15.44 12.88 -2.26
N GLN A 119 14.99 13.95 -2.94
CA GLN A 119 15.43 15.32 -2.66
C GLN A 119 14.99 15.80 -1.28
N LEU A 120 13.71 15.62 -0.92
CA LEU A 120 13.15 16.06 0.36
C LEU A 120 13.84 15.39 1.57
N SER A 121 14.24 14.13 1.42
CA SER A 121 14.92 13.37 2.48
C SER A 121 16.44 13.58 2.53
N GLY A 122 17.01 14.31 1.56
CA GLY A 122 18.46 14.44 1.43
C GLY A 122 19.14 13.12 1.08
N GLY A 123 18.45 12.22 0.35
CA GLY A 123 18.94 10.89 -0.07
C GLY A 123 18.70 9.78 0.95
N ALA A 124 18.04 10.05 2.08
CA ALA A 124 17.67 8.99 3.03
C ALA A 124 16.58 8.04 2.48
N PHE A 125 15.76 8.53 1.57
CA PHE A 125 14.88 7.74 0.72
C PHE A 125 15.42 7.76 -0.70
N ASP A 126 15.64 6.57 -1.30
CA ASP A 126 16.16 6.47 -2.65
C ASP A 126 15.54 5.28 -3.39
N ILE A 127 14.93 5.54 -4.53
CA ILE A 127 14.26 4.50 -5.33
C ILE A 127 15.24 3.67 -6.17
N THR A 128 16.53 4.01 -6.20
CA THR A 128 17.58 3.23 -6.87
C THR A 128 18.20 2.17 -5.96
N ILE A 129 17.68 2.00 -4.74
CA ILE A 129 18.16 1.03 -3.72
C ILE A 129 18.06 -0.45 -4.17
N GLY A 130 17.46 -0.72 -5.33
CA GLY A 130 17.17 -2.07 -5.81
C GLY A 130 18.36 -3.03 -5.78
N ALA A 131 19.51 -2.61 -6.31
CA ALA A 131 20.74 -3.41 -6.35
C ALA A 131 21.20 -3.86 -4.95
N VAL A 132 21.01 -3.01 -3.95
CA VAL A 132 21.36 -3.34 -2.54
C VAL A 132 20.34 -4.31 -1.93
N THR A 133 19.02 -4.05 -2.14
CA THR A 133 17.97 -4.89 -1.56
C THR A 133 17.95 -6.31 -2.14
N ASP A 134 18.32 -6.48 -3.40
CA ASP A 134 18.31 -7.77 -4.08
C ASP A 134 19.44 -8.71 -3.56
N MET A 135 20.45 -8.17 -2.91
CA MET A 135 21.51 -8.96 -2.28
C MET A 135 21.06 -9.71 -1.03
N TRP A 136 19.95 -9.32 -0.40
CA TRP A 136 19.46 -9.93 0.84
C TRP A 136 18.64 -11.20 0.64
N ASP A 137 18.28 -11.55 -0.59
CA ASP A 137 17.51 -12.74 -0.96
C ASP A 137 16.35 -13.07 0.01
N PHE A 138 15.46 -12.10 0.19
CA PHE A 138 14.31 -12.22 1.11
C PHE A 138 13.30 -13.31 0.70
N HIS A 139 13.46 -13.89 -0.48
CA HIS A 139 12.55 -14.91 -1.04
C HIS A 139 13.04 -16.34 -0.80
N ASN A 140 14.32 -16.52 -0.39
CA ASN A 140 14.87 -17.83 -0.14
C ASN A 140 14.27 -18.46 1.13
N THR A 141 13.86 -19.73 1.03
CA THR A 141 13.27 -20.49 2.13
C THR A 141 13.91 -21.85 2.24
N ASP A 142 13.99 -22.38 3.50
CA ASP A 142 14.38 -23.76 3.74
C ASP A 142 13.26 -24.76 3.32
N GLU A 143 13.54 -26.05 3.51
CA GLU A 143 12.57 -27.12 3.20
C GLU A 143 11.32 -27.06 4.08
N GLU A 144 11.38 -26.41 5.23
CA GLU A 144 10.27 -26.18 6.16
C GLU A 144 9.49 -24.90 5.86
N GLY A 145 9.94 -24.08 4.87
CA GLY A 145 9.31 -22.83 4.46
C GLY A 145 9.70 -21.63 5.33
N ASN A 146 10.72 -21.73 6.19
CA ASN A 146 11.28 -20.60 6.91
C ASN A 146 12.18 -19.78 5.99
N ARG A 147 12.13 -18.45 6.10
CA ARG A 147 13.00 -17.57 5.31
C ARG A 147 14.46 -17.73 5.76
N ILE A 148 15.32 -18.06 4.80
CA ILE A 148 16.78 -18.15 4.99
C ILE A 148 17.36 -16.89 4.37
N GLY A 149 17.50 -15.82 5.17
CA GLY A 149 18.22 -14.63 4.74
C GLY A 149 19.72 -14.87 4.93
N GLU A 150 20.51 -14.72 3.89
CA GLU A 150 21.97 -14.59 4.04
C GLU A 150 22.33 -13.13 4.22
N VAL A 151 23.23 -12.85 5.17
CA VAL A 151 23.79 -11.49 5.30
C VAL A 151 24.80 -11.32 4.18
N PRO A 152 24.60 -10.35 3.26
CA PRO A 152 25.50 -10.13 2.15
C PRO A 152 26.92 -9.77 2.62
N ASP A 153 27.91 -10.03 1.77
CA ASP A 153 29.29 -9.60 2.00
C ASP A 153 29.38 -8.06 2.13
N GLU A 154 30.10 -7.57 3.13
CA GLU A 154 30.21 -6.14 3.44
C GLU A 154 30.84 -5.34 2.28
N ALA A 155 31.86 -5.89 1.60
CA ALA A 155 32.49 -5.20 0.49
C ALA A 155 31.54 -5.11 -0.72
N ALA A 156 30.80 -6.17 -1.00
CA ALA A 156 29.79 -6.19 -2.04
C ALA A 156 28.63 -5.22 -1.74
N LEU A 157 28.14 -5.16 -0.49
CA LEU A 157 27.14 -4.17 -0.06
C LEU A 157 27.62 -2.73 -0.24
N LYS A 158 28.87 -2.47 0.11
CA LYS A 158 29.48 -1.14 -0.02
C LYS A 158 29.58 -0.73 -1.50
N GLU A 159 29.95 -1.64 -2.35
CA GLU A 159 30.01 -1.42 -3.80
C GLU A 159 28.62 -1.12 -4.35
N ALA A 160 27.64 -2.00 -4.12
CA ALA A 160 26.27 -1.78 -4.56
C ALA A 160 25.67 -0.47 -4.03
N SER A 161 25.99 -0.11 -2.78
CA SER A 161 25.52 1.15 -2.18
C SER A 161 26.13 2.38 -2.84
N SER A 162 27.31 2.27 -3.50
CA SER A 162 27.93 3.40 -4.19
C SER A 162 27.18 3.83 -5.45
N HIS A 163 26.33 2.97 -6.00
CA HIS A 163 25.47 3.22 -7.15
C HIS A 163 24.08 3.75 -6.79
N VAL A 164 23.75 3.79 -5.48
CA VAL A 164 22.44 4.29 -5.01
C VAL A 164 22.43 5.81 -5.03
N ASP A 165 21.81 6.38 -6.05
CA ASP A 165 21.67 7.82 -6.21
C ASP A 165 20.49 8.13 -7.15
N TYR A 166 19.38 8.62 -6.61
CA TYR A 166 18.19 9.02 -7.39
C TYR A 166 18.50 10.06 -8.48
N ARG A 167 19.60 10.80 -8.38
CA ARG A 167 20.04 11.77 -9.37
C ARG A 167 20.54 11.13 -10.67
N ASN A 168 20.82 9.82 -10.62
CA ASN A 168 21.18 9.02 -11.79
C ASN A 168 19.97 8.69 -12.69
N ILE A 169 18.75 8.97 -12.23
CA ILE A 169 17.54 8.77 -13.02
C ILE A 169 17.33 9.98 -13.92
N ILE A 170 17.40 9.75 -15.24
CA ILE A 170 17.23 10.79 -16.27
C ILE A 170 15.91 10.57 -17.00
N ILE A 171 15.01 11.55 -16.90
CA ILE A 171 13.71 11.56 -17.58
C ILE A 171 13.76 12.58 -18.73
N ASN A 172 13.41 12.13 -19.96
CA ASN A 172 13.28 13.00 -21.11
C ASN A 172 11.96 12.69 -21.84
N GLY A 173 10.96 13.57 -21.68
CA GLY A 173 9.61 13.32 -22.19
C GLY A 173 9.00 12.06 -21.56
N ASN A 174 8.76 11.05 -22.39
CA ASN A 174 8.24 9.72 -21.99
C ASN A 174 9.34 8.64 -21.89
N THR A 175 10.61 9.02 -21.91
CA THR A 175 11.72 8.07 -21.78
C THR A 175 12.44 8.23 -20.45
N VAL A 176 12.93 7.10 -19.91
CA VAL A 176 13.72 7.03 -18.67
C VAL A 176 14.98 6.22 -18.94
N ARG A 177 16.10 6.65 -18.36
CA ARG A 177 17.33 5.87 -18.31
C ARG A 177 18.06 6.06 -16.98
N LEU A 178 18.87 5.09 -16.60
CA LEU A 178 19.83 5.20 -15.51
C LEU A 178 21.17 5.68 -16.07
N ALA A 179 21.78 6.71 -15.47
CA ALA A 179 23.09 7.21 -15.86
C ALA A 179 24.23 6.29 -15.38
N ASP A 180 23.95 5.56 -14.29
CA ASP A 180 24.80 4.55 -13.68
C ASP A 180 23.97 3.26 -13.56
N PRO A 181 23.97 2.39 -14.59
CA PRO A 181 23.12 1.21 -14.69
C PRO A 181 23.60 0.02 -13.85
#